data_9859d2b0b4ceab2c790cee6a492b807b
#
_entry.id   9859d2b0b4ceab2c790cee6a492b807b
#
_cell.length_a   1.000
_cell.length_b   1.000
_cell.length_c   1.000
_cell.angle_alpha   90.00
_cell.angle_beta   90.00
_cell.angle_gamma   90.00
#
_symmetry.space_group_name_H-M   'P 1'
#
loop_
_entity.id
_entity.type
_entity.pdbx_description
1 polymer ?
#
loop_
_entity_poly.entity_id
_entity_poly.type
_entity_poly.pdbx_seq_one_letter_code
_entity_poly.pdbx_strand_id
1 'polypeptide(L)'
;MYDYNLLEDRDVLCIDQKSFFASVSCMEKGLNPLETKLAVVADTKRQGSVVLAATPKLKEIGIKTGSRLFEIPHRSDIYIINPSMRKYLNVSVAISKIALRYVPPEDLHQYSIDEFFMDITDSYHRFSSTVYAFCERLKKEILEETGIHCTVGIGSNMLLSKVAMDIEAKHTKDGIAEWRYQDVPEKLWPIQPLRDFWGINRRTEAKLNKRGIFTIGDLAKYPYRYLKRDFGVLGVDMHLHANGIDQSKVREKYKVTNPSICKSQILMRDYQFEESKVVMQELIEDVASRLRAQKKLARTIHFSFGYADEGGVHKQYTLEDPTNLERDIFKVVNYFANRLCDKNALYRTLSISLTQFVDEQDRQLNLFIDEYERKRDEKLAKTIDHLHLKYGKGIVSKATSYTEAGTKHGRLGLMAGHKM
;
A
#
# COMPACT_ATOMS: atom_id res chain seq x y z
N MET A 1 30.48 10.65 14.42
CA MET A 1 29.18 10.62 15.09
C MET A 1 28.48 11.91 14.72
N TYR A 2 27.21 11.88 14.39
CA TYR A 2 26.49 13.10 14.05
C TYR A 2 26.26 13.96 15.30
N ASP A 3 26.28 15.28 15.13
CA ASP A 3 25.90 16.20 16.20
C ASP A 3 24.40 16.42 16.17
N TYR A 4 23.67 15.77 17.06
CA TYR A 4 22.22 15.85 17.14
C TYR A 4 21.69 17.23 17.59
N ASN A 5 22.54 18.07 18.19
CA ASN A 5 22.13 19.43 18.56
C ASN A 5 21.89 20.34 17.35
N LEU A 6 22.40 19.94 16.18
CA LEU A 6 22.21 20.66 14.92
C LEU A 6 20.94 20.19 14.18
N LEU A 7 20.24 19.18 14.67
CA LEU A 7 19.04 18.62 14.06
C LEU A 7 17.80 19.24 14.70
N GLU A 8 16.74 19.36 13.91
CA GLU A 8 15.45 19.80 14.41
C GLU A 8 14.84 18.69 15.27
N ASP A 9 14.56 18.99 16.55
CA ASP A 9 13.89 18.07 17.47
C ASP A 9 12.41 18.44 17.53
N ARG A 10 11.55 17.56 16.99
CA ARG A 10 10.11 17.77 16.91
C ARG A 10 9.36 16.75 17.77
N ASP A 11 8.09 17.03 18.02
CA ASP A 11 7.17 16.10 18.66
C ASP A 11 6.31 15.43 17.58
N VAL A 12 6.87 14.39 16.96
CA VAL A 12 6.17 13.62 15.93
C VAL A 12 5.60 12.34 16.52
N LEU A 13 4.32 12.10 16.27
CA LEU A 13 3.64 10.87 16.66
C LEU A 13 3.47 9.95 15.47
N CYS A 14 3.66 8.64 15.70
CA CYS A 14 3.20 7.57 14.83
C CYS A 14 2.12 6.78 15.55
N ILE A 15 0.92 6.72 14.99
CA ILE A 15 -0.25 6.08 15.60
C ILE A 15 -0.68 4.89 14.73
N ASP A 16 -0.79 3.70 15.32
CA ASP A 16 -1.19 2.44 14.66
C ASP A 16 -2.41 1.85 15.37
N GLN A 17 -3.43 1.47 14.60
CA GLN A 17 -4.67 0.90 15.11
C GLN A 17 -4.50 -0.61 15.33
N LYS A 18 -4.68 -1.08 16.55
CA LYS A 18 -4.40 -2.46 16.95
C LYS A 18 -5.28 -3.47 16.20
N SER A 19 -4.67 -4.32 15.34
CA SER A 19 -5.38 -5.35 14.57
C SER A 19 -6.59 -4.82 13.81
N PHE A 20 -6.46 -3.69 13.14
CA PHE A 20 -7.52 -2.79 12.67
C PHE A 20 -8.74 -3.49 12.07
N PHE A 21 -8.59 -4.26 10.97
CA PHE A 21 -9.72 -4.94 10.32
C PHE A 21 -10.45 -5.88 11.27
N ALA A 22 -9.70 -6.63 12.08
CA ALA A 22 -10.29 -7.55 13.04
C ALA A 22 -11.01 -6.78 14.17
N SER A 23 -10.43 -5.70 14.66
CA SER A 23 -11.03 -4.85 15.71
C SER A 23 -12.33 -4.19 15.24
N VAL A 24 -12.33 -3.56 14.05
CA VAL A 24 -13.55 -2.99 13.46
C VAL A 24 -14.63 -4.04 13.31
N SER A 25 -14.26 -5.23 12.85
CA SER A 25 -15.20 -6.32 12.67
C SER A 25 -15.76 -6.90 13.99
N CYS A 26 -14.98 -6.87 15.07
CA CYS A 26 -15.46 -7.18 16.41
C CYS A 26 -16.49 -6.12 16.87
N MET A 27 -16.15 -4.83 16.74
CA MET A 27 -17.04 -3.74 17.16
C MET A 27 -18.40 -3.81 16.48
N GLU A 28 -18.45 -4.11 15.17
CA GLU A 28 -19.69 -4.31 14.43
C GLU A 28 -20.59 -5.44 14.97
N LYS A 29 -19.98 -6.43 15.61
CA LYS A 29 -20.69 -7.56 16.20
C LYS A 29 -20.97 -7.37 17.69
N GLY A 30 -20.61 -6.22 18.25
CA GLY A 30 -20.72 -5.97 19.70
C GLY A 30 -19.74 -6.81 20.53
N LEU A 31 -18.62 -7.24 19.94
CA LEU A 31 -17.61 -8.09 20.58
C LEU A 31 -16.40 -7.24 21.00
N ASN A 32 -15.76 -7.63 22.12
CA ASN A 32 -14.53 -7.01 22.58
C ASN A 32 -13.32 -7.45 21.72
N PRO A 33 -12.64 -6.55 20.99
CA PRO A 33 -11.50 -6.91 20.12
C PRO A 33 -10.30 -7.53 20.86
N LEU A 34 -10.13 -7.22 22.15
CA LEU A 34 -9.01 -7.72 22.95
C LEU A 34 -9.25 -9.13 23.49
N GLU A 35 -10.51 -9.56 23.63
CA GLU A 35 -10.90 -10.83 24.25
C GLU A 35 -11.40 -11.86 23.24
N THR A 36 -11.89 -11.39 22.08
CA THR A 36 -12.48 -12.26 21.06
C THR A 36 -11.41 -12.85 20.15
N LYS A 37 -11.56 -14.12 19.78
CA LYS A 37 -10.77 -14.76 18.72
C LYS A 37 -11.48 -14.58 17.38
N LEU A 38 -11.00 -13.63 16.55
CA LEU A 38 -11.61 -13.34 15.26
C LEU A 38 -10.54 -13.19 14.17
N ALA A 39 -10.77 -13.89 13.04
CA ALA A 39 -9.99 -13.73 11.80
C ALA A 39 -10.83 -13.07 10.70
N VAL A 40 -10.24 -12.07 10.05
CA VAL A 40 -10.73 -11.54 8.77
C VAL A 40 -9.99 -12.25 7.65
N VAL A 41 -10.73 -13.01 6.82
CA VAL A 41 -10.17 -13.85 5.76
C VAL A 41 -10.65 -13.33 4.41
N ALA A 42 -9.75 -13.21 3.45
CA ALA A 42 -10.05 -12.61 2.13
C ALA A 42 -11.25 -13.26 1.42
N ASP A 43 -11.39 -14.58 1.52
CA ASP A 43 -12.56 -15.33 1.06
C ASP A 43 -12.77 -16.56 1.94
N THR A 44 -13.86 -16.57 2.73
CA THR A 44 -14.18 -17.66 3.65
C THR A 44 -14.66 -18.94 2.97
N LYS A 45 -14.94 -18.91 1.66
CA LYS A 45 -15.33 -20.10 0.89
C LYS A 45 -14.12 -20.87 0.34
N ARG A 46 -12.92 -20.30 0.40
CA ARG A 46 -11.72 -20.87 -0.19
C ARG A 46 -10.70 -21.21 0.88
N GLN A 47 -10.41 -22.48 1.10
CA GLN A 47 -9.52 -22.99 2.16
C GLN A 47 -8.10 -22.38 2.12
N GLY A 48 -7.53 -22.16 0.92
CA GLY A 48 -6.22 -21.53 0.76
C GLY A 48 -6.23 -20.02 0.92
N SER A 49 -7.35 -19.40 1.33
CA SER A 49 -7.47 -17.93 1.45
C SER A 49 -6.63 -17.38 2.60
N VAL A 50 -6.13 -16.17 2.42
CA VAL A 50 -5.20 -15.54 3.37
C VAL A 50 -5.97 -14.84 4.48
N VAL A 51 -5.49 -14.98 5.72
CA VAL A 51 -5.89 -14.16 6.87
C VAL A 51 -5.32 -12.76 6.68
N LEU A 52 -6.20 -11.77 6.53
CA LEU A 52 -5.85 -10.35 6.36
C LEU A 52 -5.54 -9.67 7.69
N ALA A 53 -6.30 -10.04 8.73
CA ALA A 53 -6.08 -9.57 10.09
C ALA A 53 -6.61 -10.59 11.11
N ALA A 54 -5.97 -10.64 12.26
CA ALA A 54 -6.36 -11.46 13.38
C ALA A 54 -6.34 -10.64 14.69
N THR A 55 -7.31 -10.88 15.57
CA THR A 55 -7.32 -10.26 16.90
C THR A 55 -6.15 -10.73 17.77
N PRO A 56 -5.76 -9.97 18.81
CA PRO A 56 -4.68 -10.37 19.70
C PRO A 56 -4.85 -11.79 20.27
N LYS A 57 -6.06 -12.13 20.72
CA LYS A 57 -6.36 -13.48 21.27
C LYS A 57 -6.22 -14.59 20.23
N LEU A 58 -6.47 -14.32 18.97
CA LEU A 58 -6.24 -15.30 17.92
C LEU A 58 -4.74 -15.42 17.56
N LYS A 59 -3.99 -14.31 17.65
CA LYS A 59 -2.53 -14.33 17.47
C LYS A 59 -1.81 -15.14 18.55
N GLU A 60 -2.31 -15.15 19.80
CA GLU A 60 -1.76 -15.95 20.91
C GLU A 60 -1.78 -17.46 20.60
N ILE A 61 -2.70 -17.96 19.80
CA ILE A 61 -2.76 -19.37 19.36
C ILE A 61 -2.08 -19.61 18.00
N GLY A 62 -1.25 -18.66 17.52
CA GLY A 62 -0.39 -18.81 16.34
C GLY A 62 -1.00 -18.33 15.02
N ILE A 63 -2.27 -17.93 14.97
CA ILE A 63 -2.92 -17.43 13.74
C ILE A 63 -2.67 -15.95 13.58
N LYS A 64 -1.96 -15.57 12.52
CA LYS A 64 -1.55 -14.18 12.23
C LYS A 64 -1.86 -13.77 10.79
N THR A 65 -1.65 -12.52 10.48
CA THR A 65 -1.69 -12.01 9.10
C THR A 65 -0.77 -12.83 8.21
N GLY A 66 -1.29 -13.33 7.09
CA GLY A 66 -0.58 -14.22 6.17
C GLY A 66 -0.84 -15.71 6.39
N SER A 67 -1.38 -16.14 7.54
CA SER A 67 -1.87 -17.52 7.75
C SER A 67 -2.96 -17.84 6.72
N ARG A 68 -3.20 -19.14 6.50
CA ARG A 68 -4.24 -19.61 5.59
C ARG A 68 -5.50 -20.03 6.36
N LEU A 69 -6.66 -19.97 5.69
CA LEU A 69 -7.92 -20.37 6.31
C LEU A 69 -7.86 -21.79 6.88
N PHE A 70 -7.24 -22.73 6.17
CA PHE A 70 -7.10 -24.12 6.65
C PHE A 70 -6.21 -24.28 7.88
N GLU A 71 -5.39 -23.27 8.24
CA GLU A 71 -4.57 -23.28 9.46
C GLU A 71 -5.39 -22.88 10.70
N ILE A 72 -6.57 -22.28 10.51
CA ILE A 72 -7.42 -21.86 11.63
C ILE A 72 -8.12 -23.09 12.20
N PRO A 73 -7.96 -23.37 13.51
CA PRO A 73 -8.64 -24.52 14.15
C PRO A 73 -10.16 -24.41 14.05
N HIS A 74 -10.82 -25.53 13.76
CA HIS A 74 -12.29 -25.63 13.78
C HIS A 74 -12.81 -25.64 15.22
N ARG A 75 -13.12 -24.44 15.76
CA ARG A 75 -13.59 -24.24 17.13
C ARG A 75 -14.76 -23.25 17.14
N SER A 76 -15.75 -23.47 17.96
CA SER A 76 -16.95 -22.63 18.10
C SER A 76 -16.67 -21.23 18.68
N ASP A 77 -15.53 -21.07 19.40
CA ASP A 77 -15.08 -19.80 19.97
C ASP A 77 -14.27 -18.92 19.03
N ILE A 78 -14.08 -19.35 17.76
CA ILE A 78 -13.33 -18.60 16.73
C ILE A 78 -14.30 -18.10 15.66
N TYR A 79 -14.30 -16.78 15.47
CA TYR A 79 -15.09 -16.13 14.43
C TYR A 79 -14.24 -15.97 13.16
N ILE A 80 -14.78 -16.42 12.01
CA ILE A 80 -14.15 -16.27 10.69
C ILE A 80 -15.10 -15.47 9.82
N ILE A 81 -14.61 -14.32 9.30
CA ILE A 81 -15.45 -13.39 8.54
C ILE A 81 -14.77 -12.92 7.27
N ASN A 82 -15.56 -12.50 6.28
CA ASN A 82 -15.06 -11.78 5.12
C ASN A 82 -14.77 -10.32 5.47
N PRO A 83 -13.82 -9.66 4.77
CA PRO A 83 -13.54 -8.24 4.96
C PRO A 83 -14.72 -7.36 4.47
N SER A 84 -14.83 -6.16 5.03
CA SER A 84 -15.71 -5.09 4.55
C SER A 84 -14.91 -3.79 4.43
N MET A 85 -14.32 -3.55 3.27
CA MET A 85 -13.40 -2.41 3.06
C MET A 85 -14.08 -1.05 3.26
N ARG A 86 -15.34 -0.92 2.88
CA ARG A 86 -16.10 0.32 3.11
C ARG A 86 -16.17 0.69 4.59
N LYS A 87 -16.42 -0.29 5.45
CA LYS A 87 -16.51 -0.07 6.90
C LYS A 87 -15.16 0.31 7.49
N TYR A 88 -14.09 -0.38 7.08
CA TYR A 88 -12.74 -0.05 7.52
C TYR A 88 -12.36 1.37 7.12
N LEU A 89 -12.65 1.78 5.88
CA LEU A 89 -12.42 3.17 5.44
C LEU A 89 -13.22 4.19 6.25
N ASN A 90 -14.49 3.91 6.56
CA ASN A 90 -15.32 4.81 7.35
C ASN A 90 -14.74 5.02 8.76
N VAL A 91 -14.30 3.94 9.41
CA VAL A 91 -13.66 4.03 10.74
C VAL A 91 -12.31 4.74 10.66
N SER A 92 -11.49 4.44 9.66
CA SER A 92 -10.21 5.13 9.42
C SER A 92 -10.42 6.64 9.25
N VAL A 93 -11.40 7.05 8.45
CA VAL A 93 -11.76 8.47 8.27
C VAL A 93 -12.28 9.09 9.59
N ALA A 94 -13.05 8.37 10.39
CA ALA A 94 -13.51 8.86 11.69
C ALA A 94 -12.32 9.13 12.62
N ILE A 95 -11.36 8.19 12.70
CA ILE A 95 -10.14 8.36 13.50
C ILE A 95 -9.32 9.56 13.01
N SER A 96 -9.14 9.70 11.68
CA SER A 96 -8.43 10.87 11.12
C SER A 96 -9.13 12.19 11.47
N LYS A 97 -10.47 12.23 11.51
CA LYS A 97 -11.23 13.40 11.93
C LYS A 97 -11.04 13.74 13.42
N ILE A 98 -10.87 12.73 14.29
CA ILE A 98 -10.52 12.95 15.69
C ILE A 98 -9.14 13.60 15.76
N ALA A 99 -8.14 13.06 15.07
CA ALA A 99 -6.79 13.62 15.03
C ALA A 99 -6.77 15.08 14.52
N LEU A 100 -7.58 15.41 13.51
CA LEU A 100 -7.71 16.76 12.95
C LEU A 100 -8.38 17.79 13.88
N ARG A 101 -8.85 17.40 15.06
CA ARG A 101 -9.28 18.35 16.11
C ARG A 101 -8.10 19.01 16.81
N TYR A 102 -6.93 18.39 16.71
CA TYR A 102 -5.73 18.73 17.44
C TYR A 102 -4.65 19.39 16.59
N VAL A 103 -4.61 19.05 15.30
CA VAL A 103 -3.61 19.57 14.35
C VAL A 103 -4.28 20.01 13.05
N PRO A 104 -3.70 20.98 12.32
CA PRO A 104 -4.15 21.32 10.98
C PRO A 104 -3.88 20.17 9.99
N PRO A 105 -4.59 20.13 8.83
CA PRO A 105 -4.47 19.03 7.87
C PRO A 105 -3.06 18.79 7.32
N GLU A 106 -2.23 19.82 7.24
CA GLU A 106 -0.82 19.71 6.82
C GLU A 106 0.05 18.95 7.81
N ASP A 107 -0.30 18.93 9.10
CA ASP A 107 0.41 18.24 10.17
C ASP A 107 -0.08 16.82 10.42
N LEU A 108 -0.95 16.32 9.55
CA LEU A 108 -1.41 14.93 9.54
C LEU A 108 -1.02 14.26 8.21
N HIS A 109 -0.29 13.15 8.29
CA HIS A 109 0.05 12.30 7.15
C HIS A 109 -0.53 10.91 7.31
N GLN A 110 -1.58 10.58 6.53
CA GLN A 110 -2.14 9.23 6.49
C GLN A 110 -1.18 8.31 5.74
N TYR A 111 -0.50 7.44 6.47
CA TYR A 111 0.48 6.50 5.93
C TYR A 111 -0.17 5.24 5.36
N SER A 112 -1.18 4.71 6.07
CA SER A 112 -2.00 3.58 5.62
C SER A 112 -3.45 3.75 6.07
N ILE A 113 -4.29 2.71 5.91
CA ILE A 113 -5.68 2.73 6.38
C ILE A 113 -5.78 2.73 7.91
N ASP A 114 -4.76 2.23 8.60
CA ASP A 114 -4.71 2.01 10.06
C ASP A 114 -3.53 2.73 10.75
N GLU A 115 -2.74 3.48 10.00
CA GLU A 115 -1.57 4.15 10.52
C GLU A 115 -1.42 5.57 9.96
N PHE A 116 -1.09 6.52 10.83
CA PHE A 116 -0.82 7.90 10.43
C PHE A 116 0.23 8.55 11.32
N PHE A 117 0.87 9.58 10.78
CA PHE A 117 1.79 10.46 11.51
C PHE A 117 1.10 11.79 11.82
N MET A 118 1.42 12.34 12.99
CA MET A 118 1.02 13.69 13.40
C MET A 118 2.25 14.46 13.89
N ASP A 119 2.43 15.68 13.43
CA ASP A 119 3.35 16.62 14.05
C ASP A 119 2.58 17.50 15.02
N ILE A 120 2.86 17.36 16.30
CA ILE A 120 2.15 18.06 17.36
C ILE A 120 2.99 19.14 18.03
N THR A 121 4.20 19.39 17.53
CA THR A 121 5.20 20.30 18.11
C THR A 121 4.58 21.67 18.49
N ASP A 122 3.79 22.23 17.57
CA ASP A 122 3.23 23.57 17.73
C ASP A 122 1.82 23.57 18.36
N SER A 123 1.25 22.39 18.70
CA SER A 123 -0.17 22.30 19.05
C SER A 123 -0.46 21.64 20.40
N TYR A 124 0.30 20.62 20.82
CA TYR A 124 -0.05 19.77 21.98
C TYR A 124 -0.24 20.55 23.28
N HIS A 125 0.56 21.59 23.50
CA HIS A 125 0.51 22.41 24.73
C HIS A 125 -0.81 23.15 24.94
N ARG A 126 -1.65 23.26 23.90
CA ARG A 126 -3.02 23.81 24.00
C ARG A 126 -3.99 22.83 24.64
N PHE A 127 -3.66 21.57 24.70
CA PHE A 127 -4.54 20.48 25.08
C PHE A 127 -4.04 19.68 26.29
N SER A 128 -2.71 19.66 26.52
CA SER A 128 -2.08 18.87 27.55
C SER A 128 -0.76 19.51 28.02
N SER A 129 -0.34 19.18 29.25
CA SER A 129 0.91 19.70 29.83
C SER A 129 2.15 19.03 29.28
N THR A 130 2.04 17.79 28.80
CA THR A 130 3.14 17.00 28.23
C THR A 130 2.68 16.28 26.97
N VAL A 131 3.64 15.91 26.10
CA VAL A 131 3.38 15.09 24.90
C VAL A 131 2.77 13.75 25.30
N TYR A 132 3.25 13.14 26.38
CA TYR A 132 2.74 11.87 26.87
C TYR A 132 1.25 11.95 27.27
N ALA A 133 0.89 12.95 28.08
CA ALA A 133 -0.51 13.18 28.47
C ALA A 133 -1.40 13.51 27.27
N PHE A 134 -0.87 14.15 26.24
CA PHE A 134 -1.56 14.36 24.98
C PHE A 134 -1.85 13.00 24.27
N CYS A 135 -0.87 12.11 24.23
CA CYS A 135 -1.05 10.78 23.65
C CYS A 135 -2.10 9.96 24.39
N GLU A 136 -2.10 9.97 25.73
CA GLU A 136 -3.13 9.30 26.52
C GLU A 136 -4.53 9.84 26.21
N ARG A 137 -4.68 11.17 26.15
CA ARG A 137 -5.94 11.82 25.79
C ARG A 137 -6.42 11.42 24.41
N LEU A 138 -5.55 11.49 23.39
CA LEU A 138 -5.89 11.12 22.00
C LEU A 138 -6.31 9.64 21.92
N LYS A 139 -5.57 8.74 22.56
CA LYS A 139 -5.89 7.30 22.61
C LYS A 139 -7.25 7.05 23.26
N LYS A 140 -7.54 7.75 24.34
CA LYS A 140 -8.82 7.65 25.06
C LYS A 140 -9.98 8.08 24.15
N GLU A 141 -9.85 9.23 23.49
CA GLU A 141 -10.89 9.77 22.60
C GLU A 141 -11.14 8.85 21.40
N ILE A 142 -10.07 8.32 20.77
CA ILE A 142 -10.21 7.32 19.69
C ILE A 142 -10.96 6.09 20.20
N LEU A 143 -10.62 5.58 21.37
CA LEU A 143 -11.27 4.39 21.94
C LEU A 143 -12.75 4.67 22.27
N GLU A 144 -13.07 5.79 22.89
CA GLU A 144 -14.43 6.17 23.28
C GLU A 144 -15.35 6.36 22.07
N GLU A 145 -14.85 6.99 20.99
CA GLU A 145 -15.67 7.28 19.81
C GLU A 145 -15.75 6.11 18.82
N THR A 146 -14.72 5.26 18.74
CA THR A 146 -14.65 4.22 17.70
C THR A 146 -14.56 2.80 18.23
N GLY A 147 -14.29 2.60 19.51
CA GLY A 147 -14.02 1.31 20.13
C GLY A 147 -12.69 0.69 19.69
N ILE A 148 -11.80 1.46 19.03
CA ILE A 148 -10.54 0.95 18.49
C ILE A 148 -9.39 1.34 19.40
N HIS A 149 -8.61 0.35 19.83
CA HIS A 149 -7.36 0.56 20.54
C HIS A 149 -6.24 0.93 19.59
N CYS A 150 -5.36 1.86 19.97
CA CYS A 150 -4.18 2.21 19.21
C CYS A 150 -2.91 2.21 20.05
N THR A 151 -1.77 2.14 19.39
CA THR A 151 -0.43 2.33 19.96
C THR A 151 0.18 3.60 19.39
N VAL A 152 1.01 4.27 20.17
CA VAL A 152 1.62 5.56 19.83
C VAL A 152 3.12 5.50 20.06
N GLY A 153 3.89 5.80 19.03
CA GLY A 153 5.31 6.12 19.16
C GLY A 153 5.51 7.63 19.09
N ILE A 154 6.27 8.17 20.02
CA ILE A 154 6.69 9.57 20.07
C ILE A 154 8.15 9.61 19.61
N GLY A 155 8.51 10.56 18.75
CA GLY A 155 9.90 10.68 18.29
C GLY A 155 10.25 12.08 17.81
N SER A 156 11.55 12.35 17.78
CA SER A 156 12.12 13.61 17.27
C SER A 156 11.86 13.82 15.77
N ASN A 157 11.48 12.76 15.05
CA ASN A 157 11.15 12.75 13.62
C ASN A 157 10.24 11.56 13.30
N MET A 158 9.82 11.43 12.03
CA MET A 158 8.92 10.35 11.60
C MET A 158 9.54 8.96 11.79
N LEU A 159 10.84 8.79 11.52
CA LEU A 159 11.54 7.53 11.71
C LEU A 159 11.53 7.08 13.17
N LEU A 160 11.99 7.93 14.09
CA LEU A 160 12.08 7.59 15.53
C LEU A 160 10.71 7.31 16.12
N SER A 161 9.69 8.09 15.75
CA SER A 161 8.30 7.83 16.20
C SER A 161 7.79 6.49 15.68
N LYS A 162 8.07 6.14 14.41
CA LYS A 162 7.67 4.87 13.82
C LYS A 162 8.36 3.69 14.48
N VAL A 163 9.67 3.77 14.70
CA VAL A 163 10.44 2.68 15.31
C VAL A 163 10.09 2.52 16.78
N ALA A 164 9.89 3.62 17.52
CA ALA A 164 9.40 3.57 18.91
C ALA A 164 8.03 2.85 18.99
N MET A 165 7.13 3.15 18.05
CA MET A 165 5.82 2.51 17.99
C MET A 165 5.94 1.01 17.69
N ASP A 166 6.75 0.61 16.69
CA ASP A 166 6.85 -0.79 16.26
C ASP A 166 7.61 -1.69 17.24
N ILE A 167 8.70 -1.18 17.85
CA ILE A 167 9.61 -1.97 18.68
C ILE A 167 9.20 -1.94 20.16
N GLU A 168 8.75 -0.79 20.67
CA GLU A 168 8.51 -0.64 22.11
C GLU A 168 7.02 -0.48 22.45
N ALA A 169 6.31 0.50 21.87
CA ALA A 169 4.92 0.80 22.24
C ALA A 169 3.95 -0.39 22.10
N LYS A 170 4.17 -1.26 21.10
CA LYS A 170 3.35 -2.47 20.92
C LYS A 170 3.49 -3.48 22.07
N HIS A 171 4.54 -3.36 22.88
CA HIS A 171 4.86 -4.27 23.98
C HIS A 171 4.66 -3.63 25.36
N THR A 172 4.47 -2.32 25.44
CA THR A 172 4.16 -1.63 26.71
C THR A 172 2.68 -1.82 27.08
N LYS A 173 2.39 -1.74 28.40
CA LYS A 173 1.03 -1.92 28.91
C LYS A 173 0.08 -0.79 28.46
N ASP A 174 0.58 0.41 28.43
CA ASP A 174 -0.13 1.61 28.03
C ASP A 174 -0.12 1.86 26.52
N GLY A 175 0.75 1.14 25.75
CA GLY A 175 0.86 1.25 24.32
C GLY A 175 1.44 2.61 23.86
N ILE A 176 2.34 3.19 24.65
CA ILE A 176 3.06 4.43 24.32
C ILE A 176 4.55 4.21 24.54
N ALA A 177 5.37 4.72 23.63
CA ALA A 177 6.83 4.75 23.76
C ALA A 177 7.39 6.03 23.17
N GLU A 178 8.49 6.49 23.73
CA GLU A 178 9.18 7.70 23.29
C GLU A 178 10.64 7.42 23.01
N TRP A 179 11.08 7.81 21.79
CA TRP A 179 12.48 7.71 21.36
C TRP A 179 12.97 9.06 20.83
N ARG A 180 14.01 9.57 21.43
CA ARG A 180 14.67 10.80 21.03
C ARG A 180 16.05 10.53 20.45
N TYR A 181 16.73 11.55 19.94
CA TYR A 181 18.07 11.40 19.37
C TYR A 181 19.09 10.80 20.37
N GLN A 182 18.97 11.13 21.66
CA GLN A 182 19.83 10.59 22.70
C GLN A 182 19.63 9.09 22.93
N ASP A 183 18.47 8.54 22.58
CA ASP A 183 18.16 7.12 22.75
C ASP A 183 18.74 6.25 21.61
N VAL A 184 19.23 6.86 20.52
CA VAL A 184 19.71 6.15 19.33
C VAL A 184 20.78 5.10 19.65
N PRO A 185 21.83 5.37 20.44
CA PRO A 185 22.84 4.36 20.74
C PRO A 185 22.31 3.18 21.57
N GLU A 186 21.37 3.44 22.48
CA GLU A 186 20.88 2.44 23.43
C GLU A 186 19.66 1.66 22.92
N LYS A 187 18.78 2.31 22.16
CA LYS A 187 17.53 1.69 21.70
C LYS A 187 17.55 1.32 20.22
N LEU A 188 18.10 2.18 19.33
CA LEU A 188 18.08 1.96 17.89
C LEU A 188 19.18 1.01 17.43
N TRP A 189 20.43 1.21 17.85
CA TRP A 189 21.58 0.44 17.38
C TRP A 189 21.52 -1.05 17.71
N PRO A 190 20.95 -1.52 18.85
CA PRO A 190 20.85 -2.95 19.16
C PRO A 190 19.85 -3.72 18.30
N ILE A 191 19.00 -3.04 17.49
CA ILE A 191 17.97 -3.72 16.71
C ILE A 191 18.58 -4.77 15.78
N GLN A 192 18.12 -5.99 15.95
CA GLN A 192 18.40 -7.17 15.14
C GLN A 192 17.23 -8.16 15.23
N PRO A 193 16.90 -8.88 14.13
CA PRO A 193 17.51 -8.82 12.80
C PRO A 193 17.21 -7.50 12.08
N LEU A 194 18.05 -7.12 11.11
CA LEU A 194 17.91 -5.83 10.41
C LEU A 194 16.53 -5.62 9.77
N ARG A 195 15.84 -6.68 9.38
CA ARG A 195 14.48 -6.62 8.79
C ARG A 195 13.40 -6.15 9.75
N ASP A 196 13.66 -6.11 11.06
CA ASP A 196 12.75 -5.58 12.06
C ASP A 196 12.80 -4.04 12.11
N PHE A 197 13.83 -3.46 11.47
CA PHE A 197 13.93 -2.02 11.29
C PHE A 197 13.16 -1.55 10.05
N TRP A 198 12.42 -0.48 10.21
CA TRP A 198 11.58 0.10 9.14
C TRP A 198 12.41 0.44 7.89
N GLY A 199 11.93 -0.01 6.73
CA GLY A 199 12.60 0.19 5.43
C GLY A 199 13.58 -0.91 5.01
N ILE A 200 13.92 -1.86 5.89
CA ILE A 200 14.80 -2.99 5.57
C ILE A 200 13.96 -4.27 5.38
N ASN A 201 13.93 -4.80 4.17
CA ASN A 201 13.29 -6.08 3.87
C ASN A 201 14.30 -7.23 3.89
N ARG A 202 13.80 -8.49 3.82
CA ARG A 202 14.64 -9.71 3.83
C ARG A 202 15.74 -9.72 2.76
N ARG A 203 15.47 -9.16 1.57
CA ARG A 203 16.47 -9.11 0.48
C ARG A 203 17.56 -8.08 0.78
N THR A 204 17.21 -6.95 1.33
CA THR A 204 18.16 -5.91 1.75
C THR A 204 19.00 -6.41 2.93
N GLU A 205 18.37 -7.00 3.95
CA GLU A 205 19.05 -7.66 5.07
C GLU A 205 20.07 -8.68 4.59
N ALA A 206 19.70 -9.61 3.71
CA ALA A 206 20.62 -10.62 3.17
C ALA A 206 21.84 -10.00 2.45
N LYS A 207 21.65 -8.86 1.77
CA LYS A 207 22.74 -8.11 1.13
C LYS A 207 23.65 -7.42 2.16
N LEU A 208 23.08 -6.88 3.23
CA LEU A 208 23.82 -6.24 4.33
C LEU A 208 24.60 -7.26 5.14
N ASN A 209 23.98 -8.39 5.48
CA ASN A 209 24.63 -9.49 6.22
C ASN A 209 25.86 -10.05 5.48
N LYS A 210 25.83 -10.13 4.15
CA LYS A 210 27.01 -10.49 3.33
C LYS A 210 28.19 -9.51 3.46
N ARG A 211 27.97 -8.34 4.04
CA ARG A 211 28.98 -7.30 4.30
C ARG A 211 29.38 -7.22 5.77
N GLY A 212 28.91 -8.17 6.58
CA GLY A 212 29.19 -8.20 8.02
C GLY A 212 28.35 -7.19 8.81
N ILE A 213 27.22 -6.70 8.25
CA ILE A 213 26.31 -5.77 8.91
C ILE A 213 25.13 -6.59 9.43
N PHE A 214 24.98 -6.73 10.74
CA PHE A 214 23.96 -7.57 11.37
C PHE A 214 23.01 -6.78 12.28
N THR A 215 23.45 -5.62 12.78
CA THR A 215 22.69 -4.72 13.65
C THR A 215 22.52 -3.35 13.00
N ILE A 216 21.59 -2.55 13.49
CA ILE A 216 21.45 -1.15 13.04
C ILE A 216 22.70 -0.34 13.47
N GLY A 217 23.32 -0.67 14.60
CA GLY A 217 24.59 -0.08 15.02
C GLY A 217 25.74 -0.37 14.06
N ASP A 218 25.82 -1.59 13.49
CA ASP A 218 26.80 -1.90 12.45
C ASP A 218 26.54 -1.06 11.20
N LEU A 219 25.27 -0.93 10.80
CA LEU A 219 24.87 -0.12 9.65
C LEU A 219 25.19 1.37 9.85
N ALA A 220 24.95 1.90 11.04
CA ALA A 220 25.27 3.29 11.41
C ALA A 220 26.76 3.60 11.33
N LYS A 221 27.60 2.64 11.70
CA LYS A 221 29.07 2.76 11.70
C LYS A 221 29.71 2.37 10.36
N TYR A 222 28.95 1.72 9.47
CA TYR A 222 29.48 1.28 8.17
C TYR A 222 29.81 2.48 7.28
N PRO A 223 30.96 2.48 6.56
CA PRO A 223 31.36 3.63 5.77
C PRO A 223 30.33 4.00 4.70
N TYR A 224 29.78 5.19 4.80
CA TYR A 224 28.76 5.76 3.93
C TYR A 224 29.01 5.57 2.42
N ARG A 225 30.30 5.78 1.99
CA ARG A 225 30.69 5.66 0.58
C ARG A 225 30.38 4.29 -0.03
N TYR A 226 30.48 3.21 0.75
CA TYR A 226 30.19 1.86 0.26
C TYR A 226 28.68 1.60 0.20
N LEU A 227 27.89 2.10 1.15
CA LEU A 227 26.44 2.00 1.09
C LEU A 227 25.89 2.76 -0.11
N LYS A 228 26.40 3.98 -0.37
CA LYS A 228 26.01 4.76 -1.55
C LYS A 228 26.36 4.04 -2.86
N ARG A 229 27.55 3.44 -2.95
CA ARG A 229 27.99 2.67 -4.13
C ARG A 229 27.08 1.45 -4.39
N ASP A 230 26.71 0.71 -3.33
CA ASP A 230 26.09 -0.61 -3.45
C ASP A 230 24.55 -0.53 -3.49
N PHE A 231 23.96 0.52 -2.91
CA PHE A 231 22.51 0.70 -2.80
C PHE A 231 22.01 2.04 -3.35
N GLY A 232 22.89 2.91 -3.85
CA GLY A 232 22.52 4.24 -4.37
C GLY A 232 21.90 5.15 -3.29
N VAL A 233 20.82 5.84 -3.64
CA VAL A 233 20.10 6.74 -2.73
C VAL A 233 19.59 5.99 -1.49
N LEU A 234 19.05 4.78 -1.67
CA LEU A 234 18.60 3.95 -0.56
C LEU A 234 19.71 3.63 0.45
N GLY A 235 20.98 3.52 -0.02
CA GLY A 235 22.13 3.32 0.87
C GLY A 235 22.43 4.55 1.71
N VAL A 236 22.19 5.74 1.14
CA VAL A 236 22.31 7.02 1.86
C VAL A 236 21.25 7.09 2.95
N ASP A 237 19.99 6.84 2.59
CA ASP A 237 18.85 6.89 3.50
C ASP A 237 19.01 5.87 4.64
N MET A 238 19.41 4.63 4.32
CA MET A 238 19.65 3.60 5.34
C MET A 238 20.74 4.02 6.33
N HIS A 239 21.81 4.69 5.87
CA HIS A 239 22.86 5.17 6.77
C HIS A 239 22.37 6.29 7.70
N LEU A 240 21.62 7.26 7.16
CA LEU A 240 21.03 8.33 7.96
C LEU A 240 20.01 7.77 8.96
N HIS A 241 19.11 6.91 8.51
CA HIS A 241 18.11 6.25 9.34
C HIS A 241 18.74 5.41 10.47
N ALA A 242 19.82 4.68 10.19
CA ALA A 242 20.57 3.93 11.22
C ALA A 242 21.20 4.86 12.29
N ASN A 243 21.40 6.13 11.98
CA ASN A 243 21.81 7.17 12.91
C ASN A 243 20.61 7.97 13.49
N GLY A 244 19.38 7.50 13.31
CA GLY A 244 18.18 8.17 13.82
C GLY A 244 17.78 9.45 13.07
N ILE A 245 18.42 9.72 11.92
CA ILE A 245 18.21 10.95 11.14
C ILE A 245 17.23 10.69 10.01
N ASP A 246 16.13 11.40 10.02
CA ASP A 246 15.13 11.42 8.95
C ASP A 246 14.83 12.86 8.57
N GLN A 247 15.03 13.18 7.30
CA GLN A 247 14.78 14.52 6.76
C GLN A 247 13.33 14.73 6.30
N SER A 248 12.51 13.68 6.34
CA SER A 248 11.10 13.75 5.96
C SER A 248 10.32 14.59 6.98
N LYS A 249 9.40 15.41 6.48
CA LYS A 249 8.49 16.21 7.32
C LYS A 249 7.05 15.80 7.06
N VAL A 250 6.23 15.77 8.10
CA VAL A 250 4.80 15.45 8.00
C VAL A 250 4.09 16.39 7.02
N ARG A 251 4.46 17.68 7.03
CA ARG A 251 3.92 18.71 6.12
C ARG A 251 4.34 18.57 4.67
N GLU A 252 5.48 17.92 4.40
CA GLU A 252 6.01 17.80 3.06
C GLU A 252 5.42 16.59 2.35
N LYS A 253 4.44 16.84 1.49
CA LYS A 253 3.90 15.78 0.65
C LYS A 253 4.91 15.36 -0.42
N TYR A 254 5.21 14.06 -0.47
CA TYR A 254 6.08 13.51 -1.52
C TYR A 254 5.54 13.85 -2.91
N LYS A 255 6.36 14.51 -3.72
CA LYS A 255 6.04 14.79 -5.13
C LYS A 255 6.53 13.63 -5.98
N VAL A 256 5.59 12.91 -6.57
CA VAL A 256 5.90 11.82 -7.50
C VAL A 256 6.51 12.41 -8.77
N THR A 257 7.80 12.17 -8.99
CA THR A 257 8.51 12.66 -10.20
C THR A 257 8.13 11.89 -11.45
N ASN A 258 7.88 10.58 -11.32
CA ASN A 258 7.50 9.69 -12.42
C ASN A 258 6.17 8.99 -12.07
N PRO A 259 5.02 9.63 -12.26
CA PRO A 259 3.75 9.03 -11.94
C PRO A 259 3.44 7.84 -12.85
N SER A 260 2.79 6.83 -12.29
CA SER A 260 2.32 5.67 -13.02
C SER A 260 0.88 5.33 -12.67
N ILE A 261 0.13 4.81 -13.63
CA ILE A 261 -1.17 4.20 -13.40
C ILE A 261 -1.03 2.73 -13.71
N CYS A 262 -1.16 1.88 -12.69
CA CYS A 262 -0.98 0.46 -12.84
C CYS A 262 -2.20 -0.33 -12.36
N LYS A 263 -2.33 -1.53 -12.92
CA LYS A 263 -3.27 -2.56 -12.49
C LYS A 263 -2.62 -3.92 -12.64
N SER A 264 -2.74 -4.75 -11.60
CA SER A 264 -2.29 -6.14 -11.63
C SER A 264 -3.37 -7.05 -11.09
N GLN A 265 -3.32 -8.31 -11.49
CA GLN A 265 -4.23 -9.34 -11.01
C GLN A 265 -3.51 -10.68 -10.89
N ILE A 266 -3.71 -11.35 -9.75
CA ILE A 266 -3.45 -12.77 -9.59
C ILE A 266 -4.74 -13.48 -9.98
N LEU A 267 -4.65 -14.39 -10.95
CA LEU A 267 -5.79 -15.13 -11.47
C LEU A 267 -6.22 -16.22 -10.48
N MET A 268 -7.51 -16.52 -10.41
CA MET A 268 -8.06 -17.49 -9.45
C MET A 268 -7.77 -18.95 -9.86
N ARG A 269 -7.52 -19.20 -11.12
CA ARG A 269 -7.07 -20.46 -11.72
C ARG A 269 -5.92 -20.19 -12.68
N ASP A 270 -5.34 -21.22 -13.23
CA ASP A 270 -4.40 -21.12 -14.33
C ASP A 270 -5.17 -20.87 -15.62
N TYR A 271 -4.66 -19.94 -16.43
CA TYR A 271 -5.27 -19.47 -17.66
C TYR A 271 -4.42 -19.88 -18.87
N GLN A 272 -5.07 -20.28 -19.95
CA GLN A 272 -4.41 -20.42 -21.25
C GLN A 272 -4.06 -19.04 -21.81
N PHE A 273 -3.17 -19.02 -22.81
CA PHE A 273 -2.69 -17.78 -23.41
C PHE A 273 -3.83 -16.88 -23.90
N GLU A 274 -4.78 -17.42 -24.69
CA GLU A 274 -5.90 -16.64 -25.24
C GLU A 274 -6.84 -16.14 -24.15
N GLU A 275 -7.09 -16.93 -23.11
CA GLU A 275 -7.87 -16.50 -21.95
C GLU A 275 -7.18 -15.35 -21.20
N SER A 276 -5.86 -15.40 -21.05
CA SER A 276 -5.07 -14.37 -20.36
C SER A 276 -5.15 -13.01 -21.07
N LYS A 277 -5.30 -13.00 -22.41
CA LYS A 277 -5.48 -11.78 -23.19
C LYS A 277 -6.82 -11.09 -22.91
N VAL A 278 -7.88 -11.86 -22.63
CA VAL A 278 -9.17 -11.31 -22.23
C VAL A 278 -9.03 -10.51 -20.93
N VAL A 279 -8.38 -11.10 -19.93
CA VAL A 279 -8.14 -10.41 -18.65
C VAL A 279 -7.22 -9.19 -18.83
N MET A 280 -6.16 -9.33 -19.63
CA MET A 280 -5.28 -8.20 -19.94
C MET A 280 -6.05 -7.03 -20.57
N GLN A 281 -7.00 -7.29 -21.46
CA GLN A 281 -7.86 -6.27 -22.04
C GLN A 281 -8.72 -5.57 -20.98
N GLU A 282 -9.26 -6.31 -20.02
CA GLU A 282 -10.02 -5.73 -18.88
C GLU A 282 -9.12 -4.85 -17.98
N LEU A 283 -7.85 -5.24 -17.78
CA LEU A 283 -6.90 -4.43 -17.01
C LEU A 283 -6.57 -3.13 -17.75
N ILE A 284 -6.40 -3.20 -19.08
CA ILE A 284 -6.16 -2.04 -19.95
C ILE A 284 -7.32 -1.06 -19.89
N GLU A 285 -8.57 -1.54 -19.94
CA GLU A 285 -9.76 -0.69 -19.79
C GLU A 285 -9.72 0.11 -18.49
N ASP A 286 -9.37 -0.54 -17.35
CA ASP A 286 -9.30 0.15 -16.05
C ASP A 286 -8.21 1.22 -16.00
N VAL A 287 -6.99 0.93 -16.48
CA VAL A 287 -5.90 1.92 -16.45
C VAL A 287 -6.12 3.06 -17.45
N ALA A 288 -6.68 2.79 -18.63
CA ALA A 288 -6.98 3.80 -19.63
C ALA A 288 -8.09 4.76 -19.15
N SER A 289 -9.16 4.24 -18.56
CA SER A 289 -10.23 5.05 -17.95
C SER A 289 -9.69 5.97 -16.84
N ARG A 290 -8.82 5.43 -15.96
CA ARG A 290 -8.17 6.22 -14.90
C ARG A 290 -7.23 7.30 -15.45
N LEU A 291 -6.56 7.03 -16.57
CA LEU A 291 -5.70 8.00 -17.25
C LEU A 291 -6.52 9.13 -17.87
N ARG A 292 -7.63 8.80 -18.55
CA ARG A 292 -8.57 9.80 -19.11
C ARG A 292 -9.19 10.67 -18.02
N ALA A 293 -9.53 10.09 -16.87
CA ALA A 293 -10.05 10.85 -15.72
C ALA A 293 -9.07 11.92 -15.23
N GLN A 294 -7.77 11.73 -15.43
CA GLN A 294 -6.71 12.70 -15.12
C GLN A 294 -6.38 13.64 -16.30
N LYS A 295 -7.09 13.52 -17.44
CA LYS A 295 -6.83 14.27 -18.68
C LYS A 295 -5.37 14.12 -19.16
N LYS A 296 -4.81 12.91 -19.02
CA LYS A 296 -3.45 12.57 -19.41
C LYS A 296 -3.44 11.55 -20.54
N LEU A 297 -2.33 11.53 -21.27
CA LEU A 297 -1.94 10.51 -22.24
C LEU A 297 -0.67 9.82 -21.73
N ALA A 298 -0.51 8.53 -22.01
CA ALA A 298 0.72 7.81 -21.67
C ALA A 298 1.58 7.59 -22.91
N ARG A 299 2.89 7.79 -22.76
CA ARG A 299 3.87 7.48 -23.79
C ARG A 299 4.47 6.08 -23.60
N THR A 300 4.55 5.57 -22.39
CA THR A 300 5.20 4.29 -22.13
C THR A 300 4.23 3.28 -21.49
N ILE A 301 4.21 2.09 -22.06
CA ILE A 301 3.41 0.94 -21.64
C ILE A 301 4.38 -0.10 -21.07
N HIS A 302 4.12 -0.57 -19.84
CA HIS A 302 4.76 -1.73 -19.24
C HIS A 302 3.71 -2.81 -19.04
N PHE A 303 4.00 -4.05 -19.40
CA PHE A 303 3.10 -5.16 -19.14
C PHE A 303 3.86 -6.43 -18.78
N SER A 304 3.17 -7.32 -18.10
CA SER A 304 3.70 -8.64 -17.79
C SER A 304 2.63 -9.72 -17.88
N PHE A 305 3.09 -10.90 -18.32
CA PHE A 305 2.38 -12.16 -18.30
C PHE A 305 3.23 -13.13 -17.49
N GLY A 306 2.86 -13.37 -16.22
CA GLY A 306 3.56 -14.31 -15.34
C GLY A 306 3.00 -15.72 -15.49
N TYR A 307 3.89 -16.69 -15.64
CA TYR A 307 3.52 -18.10 -15.72
C TYR A 307 2.97 -18.64 -14.40
N ALA A 308 2.27 -19.76 -14.46
CA ALA A 308 1.73 -20.41 -13.28
C ALA A 308 2.83 -21.00 -12.38
N ASP A 309 3.91 -21.46 -12.98
CA ASP A 309 5.07 -22.02 -12.27
C ASP A 309 6.03 -20.89 -11.86
N GLU A 310 7.05 -20.65 -12.66
CA GLU A 310 8.06 -19.63 -12.41
C GLU A 310 8.32 -18.76 -13.65
N GLY A 311 8.68 -17.49 -13.41
CA GLY A 311 9.05 -16.57 -14.48
C GLY A 311 7.86 -15.91 -15.16
N GLY A 312 8.07 -15.53 -16.42
CA GLY A 312 7.08 -14.83 -17.23
C GLY A 312 7.71 -13.87 -18.22
N VAL A 313 6.87 -13.21 -19.00
CA VAL A 313 7.25 -12.20 -19.97
C VAL A 313 6.99 -10.82 -19.38
N HIS A 314 8.03 -9.97 -19.41
CA HIS A 314 7.96 -8.57 -19.03
C HIS A 314 8.44 -7.72 -20.20
N LYS A 315 7.66 -6.72 -20.59
CA LYS A 315 8.02 -5.84 -21.69
C LYS A 315 7.65 -4.41 -21.39
N GLN A 316 8.55 -3.51 -21.74
CA GLN A 316 8.31 -2.07 -21.83
C GLN A 316 8.33 -1.66 -23.30
N TYR A 317 7.43 -0.76 -23.69
CA TYR A 317 7.39 -0.16 -25.00
C TYR A 317 7.03 1.33 -24.91
N THR A 318 7.80 2.15 -25.61
CA THR A 318 7.55 3.59 -25.69
C THR A 318 6.92 3.91 -27.04
N LEU A 319 5.73 4.51 -26.96
CA LEU A 319 4.94 4.91 -28.13
C LEU A 319 5.54 6.19 -28.76
N GLU A 320 5.50 6.29 -30.07
CA GLU A 320 5.75 7.54 -30.78
C GLU A 320 4.66 8.57 -30.45
N ASP A 321 3.40 8.17 -30.57
CA ASP A 321 2.25 8.99 -30.21
C ASP A 321 1.66 8.57 -28.85
N PRO A 322 1.59 9.49 -27.88
CA PRO A 322 0.99 9.18 -26.59
C PRO A 322 -0.52 8.94 -26.73
N THR A 323 -1.06 8.00 -25.96
CA THR A 323 -2.48 7.60 -26.03
C THR A 323 -3.09 7.34 -24.66
N ASN A 324 -4.42 7.42 -24.58
CA ASN A 324 -5.25 6.93 -23.48
C ASN A 324 -6.41 6.04 -24.00
N LEU A 325 -6.30 5.58 -25.26
CA LEU A 325 -7.28 4.69 -25.88
C LEU A 325 -6.90 3.23 -25.64
N GLU A 326 -7.85 2.45 -25.17
CA GLU A 326 -7.66 1.02 -24.90
C GLU A 326 -7.24 0.26 -26.16
N ARG A 327 -7.78 0.63 -27.33
CA ARG A 327 -7.47 0.01 -28.61
C ARG A 327 -5.98 0.08 -28.93
N ASP A 328 -5.40 1.25 -28.78
CA ASP A 328 -3.99 1.49 -29.11
C ASP A 328 -3.07 0.72 -28.14
N ILE A 329 -3.38 0.80 -26.84
CA ILE A 329 -2.62 0.10 -25.79
C ILE A 329 -2.71 -1.41 -26.01
N PHE A 330 -3.92 -1.95 -26.26
CA PHE A 330 -4.12 -3.38 -26.48
C PHE A 330 -3.43 -3.88 -27.75
N LYS A 331 -3.43 -3.09 -28.84
CA LYS A 331 -2.72 -3.42 -30.08
C LYS A 331 -1.24 -3.68 -29.81
N VAL A 332 -0.58 -2.82 -29.06
CA VAL A 332 0.83 -2.96 -28.69
C VAL A 332 1.06 -4.18 -27.80
N VAL A 333 0.27 -4.31 -26.74
CA VAL A 333 0.40 -5.44 -25.81
C VAL A 333 0.16 -6.78 -26.53
N ASN A 334 -0.89 -6.87 -27.35
CA ASN A 334 -1.22 -8.09 -28.10
C ASN A 334 -0.14 -8.45 -29.14
N TYR A 335 0.44 -7.44 -29.83
CA TYR A 335 1.54 -7.66 -30.76
C TYR A 335 2.74 -8.34 -30.07
N PHE A 336 3.19 -7.77 -28.96
CA PHE A 336 4.35 -8.34 -28.25
C PHE A 336 4.01 -9.64 -27.51
N ALA A 337 2.81 -9.77 -26.94
CA ALA A 337 2.39 -11.00 -26.29
C ALA A 337 2.40 -12.17 -27.25
N ASN A 338 1.86 -12.01 -28.48
CA ASN A 338 1.87 -13.07 -29.49
C ASN A 338 3.27 -13.50 -29.93
N ARG A 339 4.28 -12.64 -29.78
CA ARG A 339 5.67 -12.90 -30.19
C ARG A 339 6.56 -13.44 -29.07
N LEU A 340 6.29 -13.05 -27.84
CA LEU A 340 7.18 -13.28 -26.70
C LEU A 340 6.64 -14.32 -25.72
N CYS A 341 5.32 -14.48 -25.63
CA CYS A 341 4.69 -15.42 -24.70
C CYS A 341 4.67 -16.84 -25.29
N ASP A 342 4.89 -17.82 -24.43
CA ASP A 342 4.69 -19.22 -24.79
C ASP A 342 3.19 -19.52 -24.82
N LYS A 343 2.67 -19.91 -25.99
CA LYS A 343 1.25 -20.21 -26.21
C LYS A 343 0.76 -21.46 -25.48
N ASN A 344 1.67 -22.34 -25.10
CA ASN A 344 1.39 -23.60 -24.43
C ASN A 344 1.50 -23.47 -22.89
N ALA A 345 2.09 -22.39 -22.40
CA ALA A 345 2.22 -22.15 -20.96
C ALA A 345 0.88 -21.74 -20.31
N LEU A 346 0.76 -22.01 -19.03
CA LEU A 346 -0.32 -21.53 -18.19
C LEU A 346 0.08 -20.23 -17.49
N TYR A 347 -0.86 -19.30 -17.36
CA TYR A 347 -0.65 -17.95 -16.83
C TYR A 347 -1.36 -17.76 -15.51
N ARG A 348 -0.68 -17.12 -14.53
CA ARG A 348 -1.21 -16.91 -13.18
C ARG A 348 -1.25 -15.45 -12.75
N THR A 349 -0.40 -14.61 -13.31
CA THR A 349 -0.35 -13.19 -12.98
C THR A 349 -0.29 -12.31 -14.21
N LEU A 350 -1.05 -11.23 -14.20
CA LEU A 350 -1.04 -10.23 -15.26
C LEU A 350 -0.86 -8.84 -14.67
N SER A 351 -0.12 -7.99 -15.35
CA SER A 351 -0.02 -6.59 -14.98
C SER A 351 0.12 -5.67 -16.19
N ILE A 352 -0.39 -4.46 -16.03
CA ILE A 352 -0.25 -3.35 -16.97
C ILE A 352 0.07 -2.07 -16.17
N SER A 353 0.99 -1.28 -16.66
CA SER A 353 1.31 0.04 -16.10
C SER A 353 1.57 1.03 -17.23
N LEU A 354 1.02 2.22 -17.07
CA LEU A 354 1.19 3.35 -17.96
C LEU A 354 2.05 4.41 -17.28
N THR A 355 3.02 4.95 -17.99
CA THR A 355 3.98 5.94 -17.47
C THR A 355 4.31 7.00 -18.53
N GLN A 356 5.16 7.99 -18.16
CA GLN A 356 5.55 9.11 -19.00
C GLN A 356 4.32 9.87 -19.54
N PHE A 357 3.58 10.47 -18.60
CA PHE A 357 2.34 11.15 -18.91
C PHE A 357 2.60 12.52 -19.58
N VAL A 358 1.74 12.81 -20.56
CA VAL A 358 1.64 14.09 -21.26
C VAL A 358 0.23 14.61 -21.05
N ASP A 359 0.03 15.91 -20.97
CA ASP A 359 -1.30 16.51 -20.92
C ASP A 359 -2.06 16.28 -22.24
N GLU A 360 -3.37 15.98 -22.13
CA GLU A 360 -4.20 15.73 -23.31
C GLU A 360 -4.21 16.94 -24.29
N GLN A 361 -4.12 18.16 -23.74
CA GLN A 361 -4.10 19.41 -24.52
C GLN A 361 -2.76 19.65 -25.22
N ASP A 362 -1.65 19.06 -24.74
CA ASP A 362 -0.29 19.25 -25.30
C ASP A 362 0.05 18.17 -26.33
N ARG A 363 -0.96 17.43 -26.79
CA ARG A 363 -0.75 16.41 -27.80
C ARG A 363 -0.36 17.01 -29.14
N GLN A 364 0.77 16.57 -29.66
CA GLN A 364 1.17 16.87 -31.02
C GLN A 364 0.35 16.07 -32.03
N LEU A 365 -0.19 16.74 -33.06
CA LEU A 365 -0.90 16.06 -34.15
C LEU A 365 0.10 15.30 -35.02
N ASN A 366 -0.29 14.10 -35.44
CA ASN A 366 0.48 13.25 -36.33
C ASN A 366 -0.28 13.11 -37.67
N LEU A 367 0.34 13.54 -38.76
CA LEU A 367 -0.23 13.53 -40.10
C LEU A 367 -0.56 12.12 -40.65
N PHE A 368 0.02 11.07 -40.04
CA PHE A 368 -0.20 9.68 -40.44
C PHE A 368 -1.30 8.99 -39.66
N ILE A 369 -1.95 9.69 -38.71
CA ILE A 369 -3.08 9.18 -37.95
C ILE A 369 -4.36 9.78 -38.48
N ASP A 370 -5.38 8.95 -38.71
CA ASP A 370 -6.72 9.44 -39.00
C ASP A 370 -7.35 10.10 -37.77
N GLU A 371 -7.30 11.43 -37.75
CA GLU A 371 -7.84 12.21 -36.64
C GLU A 371 -9.36 12.10 -36.52
N TYR A 372 -10.09 11.78 -37.58
CA TYR A 372 -11.53 11.57 -37.52
C TYR A 372 -11.87 10.27 -36.76
N GLU A 373 -11.21 9.16 -37.12
CA GLU A 373 -11.36 7.89 -36.38
C GLU A 373 -10.98 8.05 -34.92
N ARG A 374 -9.85 8.69 -34.65
CA ARG A 374 -9.37 8.91 -33.30
C ARG A 374 -10.35 9.71 -32.45
N LYS A 375 -10.86 10.85 -32.95
CA LYS A 375 -11.86 11.66 -32.24
C LYS A 375 -13.14 10.87 -31.97
N ARG A 376 -13.57 10.01 -32.90
CA ARG A 376 -14.71 9.12 -32.72
C ARG A 376 -14.45 8.14 -31.55
N ASP A 377 -13.29 7.52 -31.50
CA ASP A 377 -12.93 6.57 -30.46
C ASP A 377 -12.75 7.27 -29.10
N GLU A 378 -12.18 8.45 -29.06
CA GLU A 378 -12.08 9.28 -27.84
C GLU A 378 -13.47 9.65 -27.30
N LYS A 379 -14.40 10.04 -28.19
CA LYS A 379 -15.79 10.35 -27.81
C LYS A 379 -16.49 9.12 -27.26
N LEU A 380 -16.32 7.97 -27.90
CA LEU A 380 -16.88 6.70 -27.44
C LEU A 380 -16.33 6.32 -26.05
N ALA A 381 -14.99 6.36 -25.88
CA ALA A 381 -14.35 6.05 -24.61
C ALA A 381 -14.83 6.95 -23.47
N LYS A 382 -14.88 8.28 -23.71
CA LYS A 382 -15.41 9.27 -22.74
C LYS A 382 -16.88 9.04 -22.41
N THR A 383 -17.69 8.62 -23.40
CA THR A 383 -19.11 8.28 -23.17
C THR A 383 -19.25 7.04 -22.29
N ILE A 384 -18.45 5.99 -22.53
CA ILE A 384 -18.44 4.78 -21.70
C ILE A 384 -17.98 5.11 -20.28
N ASP A 385 -16.93 5.92 -20.12
CA ASP A 385 -16.46 6.38 -18.81
C ASP A 385 -17.56 7.13 -18.04
N HIS A 386 -18.30 8.00 -18.72
CA HIS A 386 -19.44 8.72 -18.12
C HIS A 386 -20.55 7.76 -17.66
N LEU A 387 -20.89 6.76 -18.49
CA LEU A 387 -21.87 5.73 -18.11
C LEU A 387 -21.40 4.92 -16.90
N HIS A 388 -20.13 4.55 -16.88
CA HIS A 388 -19.51 3.84 -15.74
C HIS A 388 -19.55 4.68 -14.45
N LEU A 389 -19.30 5.98 -14.54
CA LEU A 389 -19.37 6.89 -13.39
C LEU A 389 -20.80 7.01 -12.85
N LYS A 390 -21.78 7.13 -13.73
CA LYS A 390 -23.18 7.36 -13.38
C LYS A 390 -23.91 6.10 -12.92
N TYR A 391 -23.65 4.96 -13.56
CA TYR A 391 -24.42 3.72 -13.36
C TYR A 391 -23.58 2.55 -12.84
N GLY A 392 -22.29 2.76 -12.62
CA GLY A 392 -21.36 1.73 -12.16
C GLY A 392 -20.65 1.00 -13.31
N LYS A 393 -19.47 0.43 -13.00
CA LYS A 393 -18.55 -0.19 -13.99
C LYS A 393 -19.11 -1.41 -14.72
N GLY A 394 -20.24 -1.96 -14.27
CA GLY A 394 -20.89 -3.14 -14.87
C GLY A 394 -21.89 -2.81 -15.98
N ILE A 395 -22.30 -1.53 -16.16
CA ILE A 395 -23.40 -1.18 -17.08
C ILE A 395 -23.04 -1.41 -18.56
N VAL A 396 -21.77 -1.19 -18.91
CA VAL A 396 -21.23 -1.46 -20.24
C VAL A 396 -19.98 -2.32 -20.10
N SER A 397 -19.93 -3.44 -20.80
CA SER A 397 -18.78 -4.33 -20.83
C SER A 397 -18.62 -4.94 -22.21
N LYS A 398 -17.39 -5.28 -22.58
CA LYS A 398 -17.13 -6.05 -23.81
C LYS A 398 -17.71 -7.45 -23.68
N ALA A 399 -18.17 -8.03 -24.77
CA ALA A 399 -18.71 -9.38 -24.77
C ALA A 399 -17.72 -10.44 -24.25
N THR A 400 -16.42 -10.23 -24.48
CA THR A 400 -15.35 -11.10 -23.97
C THR A 400 -15.31 -11.15 -22.44
N SER A 401 -15.76 -10.12 -21.73
CA SER A 401 -15.84 -10.12 -20.26
C SER A 401 -16.95 -11.02 -19.68
N TYR A 402 -17.85 -11.53 -20.53
CA TYR A 402 -18.91 -12.49 -20.16
C TYR A 402 -18.52 -13.93 -20.45
N THR A 403 -17.35 -14.18 -21.04
CA THR A 403 -16.82 -15.54 -21.22
C THR A 403 -16.25 -16.07 -19.90
N GLU A 404 -15.96 -17.37 -19.84
CA GLU A 404 -15.31 -18.00 -18.68
C GLU A 404 -13.92 -17.41 -18.36
N ALA A 405 -13.28 -16.79 -19.35
CA ALA A 405 -12.01 -16.09 -19.17
C ALA A 405 -12.18 -14.73 -18.50
N GLY A 406 -13.36 -14.10 -18.60
CA GLY A 406 -13.63 -12.78 -18.05
C GLY A 406 -13.60 -12.75 -16.53
N THR A 407 -12.97 -11.72 -15.95
CA THR A 407 -12.88 -11.52 -14.49
C THR A 407 -13.55 -10.23 -14.03
N LYS A 408 -13.92 -9.34 -14.95
CA LYS A 408 -14.45 -8.00 -14.68
C LYS A 408 -15.65 -8.03 -13.74
N HIS A 409 -16.64 -8.86 -14.03
CA HIS A 409 -17.87 -8.96 -13.24
C HIS A 409 -17.63 -9.48 -11.83
N GLY A 410 -16.73 -10.47 -11.66
CA GLY A 410 -16.32 -10.95 -10.32
C GLY A 410 -15.60 -9.91 -9.48
N ARG A 411 -14.99 -8.89 -10.12
CA ARG A 411 -14.28 -7.80 -9.46
C ARG A 411 -15.15 -6.58 -9.13
N LEU A 412 -16.36 -6.47 -9.67
CA LEU A 412 -17.23 -5.30 -9.45
C LEU A 412 -17.61 -5.07 -7.98
N GLY A 413 -17.65 -6.14 -7.18
CA GLY A 413 -17.90 -6.07 -5.74
C GLY A 413 -16.64 -5.94 -4.87
N LEU A 414 -15.47 -5.65 -5.48
CA LEU A 414 -14.21 -5.57 -4.75
C LEU A 414 -13.70 -4.12 -4.65
N MET A 415 -13.23 -3.76 -3.46
CA MET A 415 -12.47 -2.53 -3.19
C MET A 415 -11.08 -2.92 -2.69
N ALA A 416 -10.03 -2.38 -3.33
CA ALA A 416 -8.63 -2.76 -3.02
C ALA A 416 -8.37 -4.28 -3.04
N GLY A 417 -9.07 -5.02 -3.91
CA GLY A 417 -8.95 -6.48 -4.03
C GLY A 417 -9.79 -7.29 -3.02
N HIS A 418 -10.53 -6.65 -2.13
CA HIS A 418 -11.35 -7.28 -1.10
C HIS A 418 -12.83 -6.88 -1.24
N LYS A 419 -13.74 -7.66 -0.64
CA LYS A 419 -15.18 -7.35 -0.65
C LYS A 419 -15.45 -5.97 -0.05
N MET A 420 -16.39 -5.24 -0.67
CA MET A 420 -16.84 -3.92 -0.21
C MET A 420 -17.64 -4.01 1.08
#